data_753a713993e14c7f1dbbb09c55495982
#
_entry.id   753a713993e14c7f1dbbb09c55495982
#
_cell.length_a   1.000
_cell.length_b   1.000
_cell.length_c   1.000
_cell.angle_alpha   90.00
_cell.angle_beta   90.00
_cell.angle_gamma   90.00
#
_symmetry.space_group_name_H-M   'P 1'
#
loop_
_entity.id
_entity.type
_entity.pdbx_description
1 polymer ?
#
loop_
_entity_poly.entity_id
_entity_poly.type
_entity_poly.pdbx_seq_one_letter_code
_entity_poly.pdbx_strand_id
1 'polypeptide(L)' 'MVRKAFKMFLYPGMEQEYERRHNLLWPEMKEMIHQYGGHNYSIYLDEETHVLYGYIEVEDEALWARSADTEINR' A
#
# COMPACT_ATOMS: atom_id res chain seq x y z
N MET A 1 17.69 -2.35 6.34
CA MET A 1 16.36 -2.23 5.73
C MET A 1 15.29 -2.21 6.81
N VAL A 2 14.36 -1.29 6.74
CA VAL A 2 13.31 -1.11 7.75
C VAL A 2 12.06 -1.85 7.32
N ARG A 3 11.44 -2.59 8.22
CA ARG A 3 10.17 -3.29 7.97
C ARG A 3 9.04 -2.46 8.52
N LYS A 4 8.00 -2.26 7.70
CA LYS A 4 6.83 -1.50 8.11
C LYS A 4 5.57 -2.33 7.88
N ALA A 5 4.66 -2.26 8.82
CA ALA A 5 3.34 -2.88 8.69
C ALA A 5 2.29 -1.84 9.04
N PHE A 6 1.14 -1.92 8.37
CA PHE A 6 0.07 -0.96 8.60
C PHE A 6 -1.28 -1.65 8.45
N LYS A 7 -2.30 -1.01 9.04
CA LYS A 7 -3.69 -1.42 8.92
C LYS A 7 -4.51 -0.32 8.29
N MET A 8 -5.47 -0.71 7.47
CA MET A 8 -6.49 0.19 6.97
C MET A 8 -7.86 -0.45 7.13
N PHE A 9 -8.87 0.36 7.38
CA PHE A 9 -10.22 -0.14 7.57
C PHE A 9 -11.05 0.17 6.33
N LEU A 10 -11.74 -0.85 5.79
CA LEU A 10 -12.66 -0.66 4.68
C LEU A 10 -14.08 -0.57 5.21
N TYR A 11 -14.90 0.25 4.57
CA TYR A 11 -16.33 0.24 4.84
C TYR A 11 -16.95 -1.03 4.26
N PRO A 12 -17.96 -1.62 4.95
CA PRO A 12 -18.63 -2.80 4.41
C PRO A 12 -19.15 -2.54 2.99
N GLY A 13 -18.91 -3.51 2.11
CA GLY A 13 -19.34 -3.40 0.72
C GLY A 13 -18.36 -2.70 -0.22
N MET A 14 -17.23 -2.23 0.29
CA MET A 14 -16.25 -1.51 -0.52
C MET A 14 -15.09 -2.38 -1.00
N GLU A 15 -15.08 -3.66 -0.66
CA GLU A 15 -13.96 -4.56 -0.99
C GLU A 15 -13.72 -4.67 -2.49
N GLN A 16 -14.79 -4.84 -3.27
CA GLN A 16 -14.68 -4.97 -4.71
C GLN A 16 -14.20 -3.68 -5.36
N GLU A 17 -14.70 -2.55 -4.88
CA GLU A 17 -14.28 -1.23 -5.38
C GLU A 17 -12.82 -0.99 -5.07
N TYR A 18 -12.37 -1.33 -3.88
CA TYR A 18 -10.97 -1.20 -3.50
C TYR A 18 -10.08 -2.06 -4.38
N GLU A 19 -10.45 -3.31 -4.58
CA GLU A 19 -9.68 -4.23 -5.41
C GLU A 19 -9.59 -3.73 -6.85
N ARG A 20 -10.68 -3.22 -7.40
CA ARG A 20 -10.70 -2.69 -8.75
C ARG A 20 -9.76 -1.49 -8.89
N ARG A 21 -9.80 -0.55 -7.95
CA ARG A 21 -8.92 0.63 -7.96
C ARG A 21 -7.47 0.23 -7.79
N HIS A 22 -7.20 -0.69 -6.91
CA HIS A 22 -5.85 -1.19 -6.67
C HIS A 22 -5.26 -1.81 -7.94
N ASN A 23 -6.03 -2.64 -8.63
CA ASN A 23 -5.58 -3.29 -9.86
C ASN A 23 -5.33 -2.28 -10.98
N LEU A 24 -6.16 -1.24 -11.09
CA LEU A 24 -5.98 -0.21 -12.10
C LEU A 24 -4.73 0.62 -11.87
N LEU A 25 -4.40 0.89 -10.62
CA LEU A 25 -3.25 1.73 -10.25
C LEU A 25 -1.97 0.92 -9.99
N TRP A 26 -2.06 -0.40 -9.99
CA TRP A 26 -0.94 -1.25 -9.59
C TRP A 26 0.36 -1.00 -10.36
N PRO A 27 0.35 -0.87 -11.70
CA PRO A 27 1.60 -0.61 -12.42
C PRO A 27 2.30 0.66 -11.95
N GLU A 28 1.53 1.74 -11.74
CA GLU A 28 2.07 3.01 -11.28
C GLU A 28 2.51 2.94 -9.81
N MET A 29 1.74 2.26 -8.97
CA MET A 29 2.08 2.07 -7.57
C MET A 29 3.36 1.25 -7.42
N LYS A 30 3.52 0.20 -8.22
CA LYS A 30 4.70 -0.64 -8.18
C LYS A 30 5.95 0.17 -8.53
N GLU A 31 5.85 0.99 -9.56
CA GLU A 31 6.96 1.86 -9.96
C GLU A 31 7.29 2.88 -8.87
N MET A 32 6.27 3.50 -8.29
CA MET A 32 6.46 4.46 -7.20
C MET A 32 7.11 3.80 -5.99
N ILE A 33 6.67 2.62 -5.61
CA ILE A 33 7.24 1.88 -4.48
C ILE A 33 8.73 1.64 -4.71
N HIS A 34 9.12 1.19 -5.91
CA HIS A 34 10.52 0.97 -6.24
C HIS A 34 11.32 2.28 -6.23
N GLN A 35 10.74 3.34 -6.75
CA GLN A 35 11.40 4.65 -6.81
C GLN A 35 11.74 5.18 -5.42
N TYR A 36 10.90 4.92 -4.44
CA TYR A 36 11.11 5.37 -3.05
C TYR A 36 11.71 4.29 -2.15
N GLY A 37 12.33 3.28 -2.75
CA GLY A 37 13.11 2.30 -2.01
C GLY A 37 12.31 1.21 -1.33
N GLY A 38 11.07 0.96 -1.76
CA GLY A 38 10.22 -0.09 -1.20
C GLY A 38 10.46 -1.45 -1.85
N HIS A 39 10.43 -2.49 -1.02
CA HIS A 39 10.62 -3.88 -1.46
C HIS A 39 9.64 -4.79 -0.73
N ASN A 40 9.34 -5.93 -1.35
CA ASN A 40 8.51 -6.98 -0.73
C ASN A 40 7.17 -6.48 -0.20
N TYR A 41 6.52 -5.65 -1.00
CA TYR A 41 5.22 -5.08 -0.66
C TYR A 41 4.13 -6.16 -0.75
N SER A 42 3.32 -6.26 0.30
CA SER A 42 2.21 -7.23 0.37
C SER A 42 1.00 -6.61 1.05
N ILE A 43 -0.18 -6.92 0.55
CA ILE A 43 -1.44 -6.48 1.16
C ILE A 43 -2.35 -7.70 1.33
N TYR A 44 -2.96 -7.81 2.50
CA TYR A 44 -3.90 -8.88 2.83
C TYR A 44 -5.21 -8.28 3.34
N LEU A 45 -6.33 -8.83 2.87
CA LEU A 45 -7.64 -8.43 3.35
C LEU A 45 -8.19 -9.48 4.30
N ASP A 46 -8.62 -9.03 5.49
CA ASP A 46 -9.40 -9.85 6.42
C ASP A 46 -10.87 -9.57 6.13
N GLU A 47 -11.54 -10.52 5.50
CA GLU A 47 -12.94 -10.36 5.09
C GLU A 47 -13.91 -10.31 6.26
N GLU A 48 -13.56 -10.90 7.40
CA GLU A 48 -14.42 -10.90 8.58
C GLU A 48 -14.49 -9.53 9.24
N THR A 49 -13.37 -8.83 9.28
CA THR A 49 -13.26 -7.55 9.99
C THR A 49 -13.19 -6.35 9.06
N HIS A 50 -13.11 -6.58 7.73
CA HIS A 50 -12.90 -5.53 6.73
C HIS A 50 -11.63 -4.73 6.97
N VAL A 51 -10.58 -5.39 7.48
CA VAL A 51 -9.30 -4.77 7.76
C VAL A 51 -8.30 -5.21 6.71
N LEU A 52 -7.56 -4.24 6.16
CA LEU A 52 -6.44 -4.50 5.27
C LEU A 52 -5.16 -4.45 6.08
N TYR A 53 -4.32 -5.45 5.89
CA TYR A 53 -2.99 -5.50 6.49
C TYR A 53 -1.96 -5.33 5.39
N GLY A 54 -1.11 -4.32 5.51
CA GLY A 54 -0.04 -4.08 4.55
C GLY A 54 1.32 -4.29 5.19
N TYR A 55 2.26 -4.78 4.38
CA TYR A 55 3.65 -4.99 4.78
C TYR A 55 4.57 -4.48 3.68
N ILE A 56 5.64 -3.80 4.08
CA ILE A 56 6.65 -3.34 3.15
C ILE A 56 8.01 -3.27 3.84
N GLU A 57 9.07 -3.49 3.07
CA GLU A 57 10.44 -3.26 3.52
C GLU A 57 10.98 -2.04 2.76
N VAL A 58 11.56 -1.10 3.48
CA VAL A 58 12.09 0.14 2.88
C VAL A 58 13.56 0.30 3.21
N GLU A 59 14.31 0.80 2.24
CA GLU A 59 15.75 1.01 2.40
C GLU A 59 16.05 2.24 3.27
N ASP A 60 15.25 3.29 3.13
CA ASP A 60 15.44 4.58 3.82
C ASP A 60 14.08 5.15 4.18
N GLU A 61 13.81 5.32 5.48
CA GLU A 61 12.55 5.85 5.95
C GLU A 61 12.30 7.28 5.48
N ALA A 62 13.33 8.11 5.42
CA ALA A 62 13.18 9.48 4.97
C ALA A 62 12.78 9.54 3.48
N LEU A 63 13.39 8.69 2.67
CA LEU A 63 13.02 8.59 1.26
C LEU A 63 11.60 8.06 1.10
N TRP A 64 11.25 7.02 1.85
CA TRP A 64 9.91 6.44 1.81
C TRP A 64 8.84 7.42 2.24
N ALA A 65 9.12 8.24 3.27
CA ALA A 65 8.17 9.24 3.75
C ALA A 65 7.77 10.23 2.65
N ARG A 66 8.64 10.49 1.70
CA ARG A 66 8.36 11.39 0.58
C ARG A 66 7.34 10.81 -0.40
N SER A 67 7.14 9.50 -0.39
CA SER A 67 6.13 8.87 -1.24
C SER A 67 4.71 9.32 -0.91
N ALA A 68 4.46 9.79 0.30
CA ALA A 68 3.15 10.30 0.72
C ALA A 68 2.76 11.58 -0.02
N ASP A 69 3.72 12.30 -0.61
CA ASP A 69 3.46 13.51 -1.37
C ASP A 69 3.13 13.25 -2.84
N THR A 70 3.14 12.00 -3.28
CA THR A 70 2.80 11.65 -4.65
C THR A 70 1.30 11.64 -4.85
N GLU A 71 0.86 11.87 -6.08
CA GLU A 71 -0.57 11.84 -6.42
C GLU A 71 -1.20 10.48 -6.17
N ILE A 72 -0.45 9.42 -6.33
CA ILE A 72 -0.95 8.05 -6.17
C ILE A 72 -1.36 7.78 -4.73
N ASN A 73 -0.67 8.41 -3.77
CA ASN A 73 -0.94 8.20 -2.34
C ASN A 73 -1.88 9.23 -1.72
N ARG A 74 -2.38 10.15 -2.50
CA ARG A 74 -3.32 11.16 -1.99
C ARG A 74 -4.77 10.71 -2.00
#